data_dfcac12925d574ca970a411808be2ed3
#
_entry.id   dfcac12925d574ca970a411808be2ed3
#
_cell.length_a   1.000
_cell.length_b   1.000
_cell.length_c   1.000
_cell.angle_alpha   90.00
_cell.angle_beta   90.00
_cell.angle_gamma   90.00
#
_symmetry.space_group_name_H-M   'P 1'
#
loop_
_entity.id
_entity.type
_entity.pdbx_description
1 polymer ?
#
loop_
_entity_poly.entity_id
_entity_poly.type
_entity_poly.pdbx_seq_one_letter_code
_entity_poly.pdbx_strand_id
1 'polypeptide(L)'
;MTLYNLALAVAVLIFSKVKHHKTYATHWCFLAGAVIGAGIMFTNSAYGFISSGKDQFTYRSMAVGGTVQRYFDTIGGNIIRISNYLTECNALMNVLLAALFCIVLHRLFKKGGVTKGRRVWLIVSAGILVAYAAYSCVLTVWAKIAGNNDARDAIDPAWRFTFTLLFSIALLLCILLGIQSRRRKGQMLFALVSVYVFCTPLFIVTPLTARCFLPCYAMFMLLAALLFDLIYRDTADKTKATRTAGAVFAACLIALGVFYATVFVQIKDYSVGREAYVQAQIDRGEKKIYLPMYPAYTGDYIRGSTPKDGSVWEERYKMFYHIDPDIDLVTVGPNSPQAKAVLAQEK
;
A
#
# COMPACT_ATOMS: atom_id res chain seq x y z
N MET A 1 -0.01 -10.45 -8.51
CA MET A 1 -0.98 -9.98 -9.51
C MET A 1 -1.90 -11.09 -9.99
N THR A 2 -1.41 -12.25 -10.42
CA THR A 2 -2.22 -13.31 -11.04
C THR A 2 -3.29 -13.89 -10.10
N LEU A 3 -2.97 -14.15 -8.84
CA LEU A 3 -3.96 -14.60 -7.85
C LEU A 3 -5.04 -13.55 -7.59
N TYR A 4 -4.72 -12.27 -7.68
CA TYR A 4 -5.71 -11.19 -7.58
C TYR A 4 -6.67 -11.17 -8.76
N ASN A 5 -6.16 -11.39 -9.97
CA ASN A 5 -7.02 -11.47 -11.17
C ASN A 5 -7.95 -12.68 -11.07
N LEU A 6 -7.47 -13.80 -10.52
CA LEU A 6 -8.31 -14.98 -10.28
C LEU A 6 -9.41 -14.69 -9.25
N ALA A 7 -9.05 -14.09 -8.10
CA ALA A 7 -10.01 -13.71 -7.08
C ALA A 7 -11.03 -12.69 -7.60
N LEU A 8 -10.59 -11.71 -8.39
CA LEU A 8 -11.46 -10.72 -9.03
C LEU A 8 -12.42 -11.38 -10.04
N ALA A 9 -11.91 -12.27 -10.87
CA ALA A 9 -12.74 -12.98 -11.87
C ALA A 9 -13.86 -13.81 -11.20
N VAL A 10 -13.50 -14.53 -10.11
CA VAL A 10 -14.49 -15.27 -9.31
C VAL A 10 -15.49 -14.32 -8.65
N ALA A 11 -15.02 -13.23 -8.04
CA ALA A 11 -15.88 -12.25 -7.39
C ALA A 11 -16.85 -11.60 -8.37
N VAL A 12 -16.41 -11.23 -9.58
CA VAL A 12 -17.25 -10.68 -10.65
C VAL A 12 -18.31 -11.69 -11.10
N LEU A 13 -17.93 -12.96 -11.25
CA LEU A 13 -18.84 -14.04 -11.63
C LEU A 13 -19.94 -14.24 -10.58
N ILE A 14 -19.54 -14.37 -9.31
CA ILE A 14 -20.48 -14.52 -8.18
C ILE A 14 -21.42 -13.32 -8.11
N PHE A 15 -20.88 -12.10 -8.17
CA PHE A 15 -21.66 -10.87 -8.11
C PHE A 15 -22.68 -10.78 -9.27
N SER A 16 -22.27 -11.12 -10.50
CA SER A 16 -23.16 -11.13 -11.66
C SER A 16 -24.26 -12.16 -11.51
N LYS A 17 -23.92 -13.38 -11.05
CA LYS A 17 -24.89 -14.44 -10.79
C LYS A 17 -25.91 -14.05 -9.73
N VAL A 18 -25.45 -13.52 -8.60
CA VAL A 18 -26.31 -13.13 -7.47
C VAL A 18 -27.21 -11.95 -7.83
N LYS A 19 -26.66 -10.97 -8.55
CA LYS A 19 -27.38 -9.72 -8.82
C LYS A 19 -28.24 -9.75 -10.09
N HIS A 20 -27.74 -10.34 -11.14
CA HIS A 20 -28.39 -10.35 -12.46
C HIS A 20 -29.00 -11.69 -12.81
N HIS A 21 -28.80 -12.72 -11.99
CA HIS A 21 -29.17 -14.11 -12.24
C HIS A 21 -28.66 -14.66 -13.59
N LYS A 22 -27.71 -13.94 -14.22
CA LYS A 22 -27.12 -14.24 -15.53
C LYS A 22 -25.60 -14.09 -15.45
N THR A 23 -24.91 -14.96 -16.18
CA THR A 23 -23.46 -14.83 -16.43
C THR A 23 -23.26 -14.57 -17.91
N TYR A 24 -22.37 -13.63 -18.24
CA TYR A 24 -22.03 -13.30 -19.62
C TYR A 24 -20.77 -14.03 -20.06
N ALA A 25 -20.62 -14.30 -21.34
CA ALA A 25 -19.43 -14.94 -21.89
C ALA A 25 -18.13 -14.23 -21.49
N THR A 26 -18.16 -12.89 -21.43
CA THR A 26 -17.01 -12.08 -20.99
C THR A 26 -16.52 -12.41 -19.59
N HIS A 27 -17.41 -12.78 -18.64
CA HIS A 27 -17.03 -13.16 -17.29
C HIS A 27 -16.30 -14.51 -17.30
N TRP A 28 -16.73 -15.44 -18.12
CA TRP A 28 -16.09 -16.75 -18.29
C TRP A 28 -14.74 -16.62 -18.99
N CYS A 29 -14.64 -15.78 -20.04
CA CYS A 29 -13.37 -15.49 -20.70
C CYS A 29 -12.36 -14.85 -19.72
N PHE A 30 -12.83 -13.94 -18.85
CA PHE A 30 -11.98 -13.33 -17.82
C PHE A 30 -11.48 -14.38 -16.81
N LEU A 31 -12.37 -15.27 -16.33
CA LEU A 31 -11.99 -16.37 -15.45
C LEU A 31 -10.99 -17.31 -16.12
N ALA A 32 -11.28 -17.73 -17.36
CA ALA A 32 -10.37 -18.61 -18.12
C ALA A 32 -8.99 -17.99 -18.30
N GLY A 33 -8.92 -16.70 -18.69
CA GLY A 33 -7.66 -15.98 -18.80
C GLY A 33 -6.91 -15.86 -17.47
N ALA A 34 -7.63 -15.65 -16.36
CA ALA A 34 -7.04 -15.60 -15.03
C ALA A 34 -6.49 -16.97 -14.59
N VAL A 35 -7.21 -18.06 -14.87
CA VAL A 35 -6.77 -19.45 -14.61
C VAL A 35 -5.54 -19.81 -15.43
N ILE A 36 -5.54 -19.50 -16.73
CA ILE A 36 -4.38 -19.74 -17.61
C ILE A 36 -3.17 -18.95 -17.11
N GLY A 37 -3.35 -17.67 -16.79
CA GLY A 37 -2.29 -16.83 -16.24
C GLY A 37 -1.75 -17.35 -14.90
N ALA A 38 -2.61 -17.89 -14.03
CA ALA A 38 -2.20 -18.55 -12.79
C ALA A 38 -1.42 -19.83 -13.09
N GLY A 39 -1.90 -20.66 -14.03
CA GLY A 39 -1.19 -21.86 -14.47
C GLY A 39 0.23 -21.55 -14.96
N ILE A 40 0.38 -20.59 -15.89
CA ILE A 40 1.69 -20.17 -16.41
C ILE A 40 2.59 -19.68 -15.27
N MET A 41 2.04 -18.92 -14.32
CA MET A 41 2.81 -18.40 -13.19
C MET A 41 3.34 -19.56 -12.31
N PHE A 42 2.47 -20.50 -11.94
CA PHE A 42 2.84 -21.60 -11.03
C PHE A 42 3.68 -22.71 -11.69
N THR A 43 3.67 -22.82 -13.00
CA THR A 43 4.57 -23.71 -13.74
C THR A 43 5.99 -23.15 -13.88
N ASN A 44 6.20 -21.87 -13.54
CA ASN A 44 7.55 -21.30 -13.53
C ASN A 44 8.38 -21.93 -12.40
N SER A 45 9.57 -22.43 -12.74
CA SER A 45 10.48 -23.12 -11.81
C SER A 45 10.83 -22.29 -10.57
N ALA A 46 10.86 -20.97 -10.67
CA ALA A 46 11.09 -20.07 -9.54
C ALA A 46 10.05 -20.23 -8.43
N TYR A 47 8.78 -20.54 -8.78
CA TYR A 47 7.74 -20.80 -7.76
C TYR A 47 7.88 -22.21 -7.15
N GLY A 48 8.37 -23.16 -7.90
CA GLY A 48 8.71 -24.49 -7.40
C GLY A 48 9.80 -24.43 -6.30
N PHE A 49 10.81 -23.59 -6.47
CA PHE A 49 11.83 -23.35 -5.45
C PHE A 49 11.26 -22.70 -4.19
N ILE A 50 10.34 -21.73 -4.33
CA ILE A 50 9.69 -21.06 -3.20
C ILE A 50 8.81 -22.04 -2.40
N SER A 51 8.06 -22.92 -3.10
CA SER A 51 7.17 -23.88 -2.46
C SER A 51 7.91 -25.05 -1.80
N SER A 52 9.07 -25.44 -2.34
CA SER A 52 9.89 -26.52 -1.78
C SER A 52 10.75 -26.12 -0.57
N GLY A 53 10.74 -24.85 -0.17
CA GLY A 53 11.58 -24.34 0.92
C GLY A 53 13.08 -24.36 0.63
N LYS A 54 13.47 -24.66 -0.60
CA LYS A 54 14.86 -24.72 -1.07
C LYS A 54 15.41 -23.36 -1.51
N ASP A 55 14.64 -22.28 -1.34
CA ASP A 55 15.16 -20.93 -1.56
C ASP A 55 16.24 -20.67 -0.51
N GLN A 56 17.50 -20.82 -0.90
CA GLN A 56 18.68 -20.60 -0.06
C GLN A 56 18.68 -19.18 0.57
N PHE A 57 17.94 -18.26 -0.03
CA PHE A 57 17.91 -16.87 0.36
C PHE A 57 16.71 -16.49 1.24
N THR A 58 15.81 -17.43 1.58
CA THR A 58 14.64 -17.23 2.48
C THR A 58 13.84 -15.94 2.24
N TYR A 59 14.03 -15.28 1.08
CA TYR A 59 13.45 -13.97 0.80
C TYR A 59 11.93 -14.05 0.56
N ARG A 60 11.46 -15.20 0.05
CA ARG A 60 10.01 -15.44 -0.15
C ARG A 60 9.68 -16.81 0.42
N SER A 61 8.87 -16.83 1.44
CA SER A 61 8.34 -18.07 1.98
C SER A 61 6.83 -18.06 1.96
N MET A 62 6.26 -19.17 1.54
CA MET A 62 4.88 -19.50 1.90
C MET A 62 4.95 -20.27 3.21
N ALA A 63 3.99 -20.08 4.10
CA ALA A 63 3.88 -20.88 5.33
C ALA A 63 3.47 -22.33 5.03
N VAL A 64 3.69 -22.82 3.82
CA VAL A 64 3.33 -24.15 3.34
C VAL A 64 4.41 -25.15 3.81
N GLY A 65 4.00 -26.19 4.53
CA GLY A 65 4.90 -27.26 4.98
C GLY A 65 5.48 -27.10 6.39
N GLY A 66 5.01 -26.10 7.16
CA GLY A 66 5.38 -25.92 8.56
C GLY A 66 4.41 -26.58 9.54
N THR A 67 4.76 -26.54 10.85
CA THR A 67 3.83 -26.92 11.93
C THR A 67 2.62 -25.99 11.93
N VAL A 68 1.48 -26.49 12.42
CA VAL A 68 0.24 -25.69 12.56
C VAL A 68 0.49 -24.38 13.31
N GLN A 69 1.35 -24.42 14.32
CA GLN A 69 1.74 -23.22 15.08
C GLN A 69 2.37 -22.15 14.18
N ARG A 70 3.28 -22.54 13.28
CA ARG A 70 3.94 -21.62 12.35
C ARG A 70 2.95 -20.91 11.42
N TYR A 71 1.85 -21.60 11.03
CA TYR A 71 0.78 -20.95 10.26
C TYR A 71 0.09 -19.85 11.07
N PHE A 72 -0.28 -20.14 12.32
CA PHE A 72 -0.92 -19.16 13.17
C PHE A 72 -0.03 -17.96 13.47
N ASP A 73 1.27 -18.17 13.71
CA ASP A 73 2.25 -17.11 13.94
C ASP A 73 2.42 -16.24 12.68
N THR A 74 2.47 -16.87 11.50
CA THR A 74 2.55 -16.15 10.22
C THR A 74 1.29 -15.34 9.97
N ILE A 75 0.11 -15.92 10.18
CA ILE A 75 -1.16 -15.21 10.01
C ILE A 75 -1.26 -14.05 10.99
N GLY A 76 -0.93 -14.25 12.27
CA GLY A 76 -0.94 -13.22 13.30
C GLY A 76 -0.02 -12.03 12.93
N GLY A 77 1.22 -12.32 12.55
CA GLY A 77 2.17 -11.31 12.10
C GLY A 77 1.72 -10.58 10.83
N ASN A 78 1.10 -11.31 9.89
CA ASN A 78 0.62 -10.73 8.65
C ASN A 78 -0.64 -9.88 8.84
N ILE A 79 -1.54 -10.20 9.76
CA ILE A 79 -2.71 -9.37 10.09
C ILE A 79 -2.27 -7.95 10.45
N ILE A 80 -1.25 -7.82 11.29
CA ILE A 80 -0.70 -6.52 11.71
C ILE A 80 -0.09 -5.78 10.51
N ARG A 81 0.70 -6.47 9.69
CA ARG A 81 1.29 -5.90 8.48
C ARG A 81 0.23 -5.49 7.45
N ILE A 82 -0.83 -6.29 7.30
CA ILE A 82 -1.96 -5.96 6.44
C ILE A 82 -2.64 -4.68 6.94
N SER A 83 -2.95 -4.58 8.23
CA SER A 83 -3.54 -3.37 8.83
C SER A 83 -2.67 -2.14 8.58
N ASN A 84 -1.36 -2.27 8.76
CA ASN A 84 -0.41 -1.19 8.50
C ASN A 84 -0.44 -0.73 7.03
N TYR A 85 -0.19 -1.64 6.09
CA TYR A 85 -0.10 -1.26 4.68
C TYR A 85 -1.44 -0.90 4.06
N LEU A 86 -2.53 -1.55 4.49
CA LEU A 86 -3.86 -1.32 3.92
C LEU A 86 -4.44 0.03 4.32
N THR A 87 -4.30 0.42 5.58
CA THR A 87 -5.00 1.59 6.12
C THR A 87 -4.09 2.60 6.81
N GLU A 88 -3.21 2.20 7.74
CA GLU A 88 -2.43 3.16 8.52
C GLU A 88 -1.47 4.01 7.66
N CYS A 89 -0.82 3.39 6.67
CA CYS A 89 0.07 4.09 5.74
C CYS A 89 -0.66 4.93 4.68
N ASN A 90 -2.00 4.83 4.60
CA ASN A 90 -2.82 5.48 3.58
C ASN A 90 -3.61 6.68 4.14
N ALA A 91 -2.97 7.53 4.93
CA ALA A 91 -3.62 8.68 5.57
C ALA A 91 -4.44 9.53 4.59
N LEU A 92 -3.91 9.81 3.40
CA LEU A 92 -4.61 10.60 2.38
C LEU A 92 -5.91 9.93 1.92
N MET A 93 -5.89 8.61 1.70
CA MET A 93 -7.08 7.84 1.33
C MET A 93 -8.11 7.83 2.45
N ASN A 94 -7.68 7.67 3.70
CA ASN A 94 -8.56 7.68 4.86
C ASN A 94 -9.25 9.03 5.01
N VAL A 95 -8.50 10.14 4.85
CA VAL A 95 -9.05 11.51 4.85
C VAL A 95 -10.07 11.69 3.71
N LEU A 96 -9.73 11.26 2.50
CA LEU A 96 -10.63 11.35 1.35
C LEU A 96 -11.94 10.60 1.59
N LEU A 97 -11.87 9.34 2.04
CA LEU A 97 -13.07 8.53 2.33
C LEU A 97 -13.89 9.14 3.46
N ALA A 98 -13.26 9.57 4.55
CA ALA A 98 -13.95 10.21 5.67
C ALA A 98 -14.66 11.50 5.22
N ALA A 99 -13.99 12.37 4.46
CA ALA A 99 -14.56 13.61 3.94
C ALA A 99 -15.76 13.35 3.01
N LEU A 100 -15.61 12.42 2.05
CA LEU A 100 -16.69 12.08 1.12
C LEU A 100 -17.90 11.49 1.85
N PHE A 101 -17.70 10.59 2.82
CA PHE A 101 -18.80 10.08 3.63
C PHE A 101 -19.46 11.17 4.46
N CYS A 102 -18.69 12.06 5.10
CA CYS A 102 -19.25 13.19 5.85
C CYS A 102 -20.13 14.08 4.97
N ILE A 103 -19.71 14.38 3.73
CA ILE A 103 -20.52 15.15 2.77
C ILE A 103 -21.82 14.41 2.40
N VAL A 104 -21.73 13.10 2.10
CA VAL A 104 -22.91 12.27 1.79
C VAL A 104 -23.88 12.26 2.96
N LEU A 105 -23.41 12.05 4.18
CA LEU A 105 -24.23 12.00 5.38
C LEU A 105 -24.84 13.35 5.73
N HIS A 106 -24.08 14.44 5.58
CA HIS A 106 -24.60 15.80 5.76
C HIS A 106 -25.79 16.06 4.83
N ARG A 107 -25.65 15.71 3.54
CA ARG A 107 -26.75 15.85 2.55
C ARG A 107 -27.93 14.95 2.87
N LEU A 108 -27.67 13.72 3.31
CA LEU A 108 -28.72 12.79 3.73
C LEU A 108 -29.52 13.35 4.91
N PHE A 109 -28.85 13.90 5.91
CA PHE A 109 -29.52 14.50 7.07
C PHE A 109 -30.31 15.78 6.72
N LYS A 110 -29.81 16.57 5.77
CA LYS A 110 -30.52 17.77 5.26
C LYS A 110 -31.80 17.40 4.50
N LYS A 111 -31.79 16.27 3.74
CA LYS A 111 -32.98 15.78 3.04
C LYS A 111 -34.07 15.23 3.99
N GLY A 112 -33.72 14.91 5.21
CA GLY A 112 -34.62 14.33 6.19
C GLY A 112 -34.94 12.83 5.94
N GLY A 113 -35.94 12.31 6.66
CA GLY A 113 -36.39 10.90 6.47
C GLY A 113 -35.51 9.83 7.09
N VAL A 114 -34.52 10.20 7.90
CA VAL A 114 -33.66 9.27 8.64
C VAL A 114 -34.19 9.07 10.05
N THR A 115 -34.45 7.82 10.44
CA THR A 115 -34.90 7.48 11.79
C THR A 115 -33.84 7.84 12.82
N LYS A 116 -34.26 8.18 14.07
CA LYS A 116 -33.33 8.59 15.14
C LYS A 116 -32.21 7.56 15.38
N GLY A 117 -32.53 6.28 15.49
CA GLY A 117 -31.53 5.22 15.69
C GLY A 117 -30.53 5.13 14.55
N ARG A 118 -30.98 5.15 13.29
CA ARG A 118 -30.12 5.14 12.10
C ARG A 118 -29.18 6.36 12.06
N ARG A 119 -29.72 7.54 12.45
CA ARG A 119 -28.94 8.77 12.51
C ARG A 119 -27.79 8.67 13.53
N VAL A 120 -28.05 8.12 14.73
CA VAL A 120 -27.02 7.92 15.75
C VAL A 120 -25.90 7.01 15.22
N TRP A 121 -26.24 5.85 14.64
CA TRP A 121 -25.22 4.94 14.08
C TRP A 121 -24.40 5.57 12.97
N LEU A 122 -24.99 6.38 12.11
CA LEU A 122 -24.30 7.11 11.06
C LEU A 122 -23.35 8.17 11.61
N ILE A 123 -23.76 8.91 12.65
CA ILE A 123 -22.89 9.91 13.30
C ILE A 123 -21.71 9.23 13.99
N VAL A 124 -21.95 8.15 14.72
CA VAL A 124 -20.88 7.37 15.38
C VAL A 124 -19.90 6.84 14.34
N SER A 125 -20.41 6.22 13.25
CA SER A 125 -19.55 5.70 12.19
C SER A 125 -18.73 6.81 11.50
N ALA A 126 -19.33 7.97 11.22
CA ALA A 126 -18.62 9.11 10.65
C ALA A 126 -17.54 9.62 11.63
N GLY A 127 -17.86 9.68 12.93
CA GLY A 127 -16.90 10.04 13.98
C GLY A 127 -15.69 9.10 14.01
N ILE A 128 -15.92 7.79 13.90
CA ILE A 128 -14.85 6.77 13.82
C ILE A 128 -14.00 6.99 12.56
N LEU A 129 -14.61 7.24 11.39
CA LEU A 129 -13.87 7.48 10.16
C LEU A 129 -12.96 8.71 10.27
N VAL A 130 -13.48 9.82 10.83
CA VAL A 130 -12.72 11.06 11.03
C VAL A 130 -11.60 10.86 12.05
N ALA A 131 -11.90 10.21 13.18
CA ALA A 131 -10.90 9.91 14.22
C ALA A 131 -9.77 9.01 13.67
N TYR A 132 -10.11 8.00 12.88
CA TYR A 132 -9.11 7.14 12.25
C TYR A 132 -8.28 7.87 11.20
N ALA A 133 -8.89 8.74 10.40
CA ALA A 133 -8.17 9.57 9.44
C ALA A 133 -7.17 10.50 10.16
N ALA A 134 -7.57 11.14 11.25
CA ALA A 134 -6.69 11.95 12.08
C ALA A 134 -5.55 11.11 12.70
N TYR A 135 -5.86 9.95 13.26
CA TYR A 135 -4.87 9.00 13.78
C TYR A 135 -3.83 8.61 12.72
N SER A 136 -4.26 8.22 11.52
CA SER A 136 -3.34 7.83 10.44
C SER A 136 -2.48 9.01 9.95
N CYS A 137 -3.01 10.24 9.94
CA CYS A 137 -2.24 11.43 9.63
C CYS A 137 -1.16 11.70 10.69
N VAL A 138 -1.53 11.66 11.97
CA VAL A 138 -0.59 11.88 13.08
C VAL A 138 0.53 10.86 13.04
N LEU A 139 0.21 9.56 12.87
CA LEU A 139 1.21 8.50 12.76
C LEU A 139 2.15 8.69 11.56
N THR A 140 1.60 9.10 10.42
CA THR A 140 2.42 9.32 9.22
C THR A 140 3.37 10.50 9.38
N VAL A 141 2.89 11.60 9.96
CA VAL A 141 3.72 12.79 10.23
C VAL A 141 4.76 12.47 11.30
N TRP A 142 4.36 11.83 12.39
CA TRP A 142 5.27 11.46 13.48
C TRP A 142 6.39 10.51 13.02
N ALA A 143 6.06 9.46 12.27
CA ALA A 143 7.06 8.56 11.71
C ALA A 143 8.07 9.27 10.79
N LYS A 144 7.64 10.30 10.05
CA LYS A 144 8.54 11.11 9.21
C LYS A 144 9.41 12.07 10.01
N ILE A 145 8.86 12.70 11.05
CA ILE A 145 9.61 13.64 11.91
C ILE A 145 10.65 12.88 12.75
N ALA A 146 10.26 11.73 13.30
CA ALA A 146 11.15 10.90 14.11
C ALA A 146 12.26 10.21 13.29
N GLY A 147 12.16 10.23 11.97
CA GLY A 147 13.17 9.64 11.07
C GLY A 147 13.24 8.11 11.10
N ASN A 148 12.36 7.47 11.82
CA ASN A 148 12.27 6.02 11.92
C ASN A 148 10.81 5.55 12.03
N ASN A 149 10.59 4.25 11.86
CA ASN A 149 9.28 3.63 12.02
C ASN A 149 8.91 3.33 13.49
N ASP A 150 9.78 3.64 14.43
CA ASP A 150 9.64 3.27 15.85
C ASP A 150 8.40 3.90 16.50
N ALA A 151 7.96 5.06 15.98
CA ALA A 151 6.69 5.66 16.43
C ALA A 151 5.47 4.75 16.20
N ARG A 152 5.49 3.92 15.14
CA ARG A 152 4.44 2.93 14.88
C ARG A 152 4.61 1.71 15.76
N ASP A 153 5.84 1.31 15.99
CA ASP A 153 6.17 0.13 16.77
C ASP A 153 5.96 0.36 18.28
N ALA A 154 5.89 1.63 18.71
CA ALA A 154 5.52 2.01 20.07
C ALA A 154 4.04 1.73 20.42
N ILE A 155 3.17 1.55 19.42
CA ILE A 155 1.76 1.24 19.64
C ILE A 155 1.56 -0.26 19.56
N ASP A 156 0.96 -0.83 20.62
CA ASP A 156 0.63 -2.25 20.67
C ASP A 156 -0.10 -2.70 19.40
N PRO A 157 0.38 -3.75 18.74
CA PRO A 157 -0.21 -4.31 17.52
C PRO A 157 -1.70 -4.64 17.64
N ALA A 158 -2.19 -5.06 18.80
CA ALA A 158 -3.59 -5.38 19.04
C ALA A 158 -4.48 -4.13 18.94
N TRP A 159 -4.02 -2.99 19.46
CA TRP A 159 -4.73 -1.71 19.31
C TRP A 159 -4.76 -1.24 17.86
N ARG A 160 -3.66 -1.36 17.14
CA ARG A 160 -3.58 -0.99 15.71
C ARG A 160 -4.57 -1.80 14.87
N PHE A 161 -4.62 -3.11 15.10
CA PHE A 161 -5.61 -3.98 14.45
C PHE A 161 -7.05 -3.60 14.83
N THR A 162 -7.31 -3.35 16.11
CA THR A 162 -8.64 -2.95 16.59
C THR A 162 -9.12 -1.65 15.93
N PHE A 163 -8.26 -0.63 15.82
CA PHE A 163 -8.61 0.62 15.15
C PHE A 163 -8.89 0.41 13.65
N THR A 164 -8.10 -0.42 12.98
CA THR A 164 -8.34 -0.78 11.57
C THR A 164 -9.67 -1.52 11.39
N LEU A 165 -9.99 -2.43 12.31
CA LEU A 165 -11.26 -3.15 12.30
C LEU A 165 -12.45 -2.20 12.53
N LEU A 166 -12.35 -1.30 13.49
CA LEU A 166 -13.38 -0.28 13.74
C LEU A 166 -13.58 0.64 12.53
N PHE A 167 -12.51 1.07 11.87
CA PHE A 167 -12.58 1.83 10.63
C PHE A 167 -13.32 1.04 9.53
N SER A 168 -13.01 -0.22 9.38
CA SER A 168 -13.64 -1.11 8.39
C SER A 168 -15.13 -1.31 8.64
N ILE A 169 -15.51 -1.53 9.90
CA ILE A 169 -16.91 -1.63 10.33
C ILE A 169 -17.63 -0.29 10.11
N ALA A 170 -17.00 0.83 10.43
CA ALA A 170 -17.58 2.15 10.20
C ALA A 170 -17.83 2.43 8.71
N LEU A 171 -16.89 2.07 7.81
CA LEU A 171 -17.10 2.13 6.35
C LEU A 171 -18.31 1.28 5.93
N LEU A 172 -18.38 0.05 6.41
CA LEU A 172 -19.49 -0.86 6.13
C LEU A 172 -20.83 -0.28 6.58
N LEU A 173 -20.91 0.23 7.82
CA LEU A 173 -22.12 0.85 8.36
C LEU A 173 -22.51 2.11 7.59
N CYS A 174 -21.55 2.96 7.22
CA CYS A 174 -21.82 4.13 6.38
C CYS A 174 -22.41 3.74 5.02
N ILE A 175 -21.94 2.66 4.40
CA ILE A 175 -22.50 2.15 3.14
C ILE A 175 -23.90 1.56 3.36
N LEU A 176 -24.05 0.67 4.35
CA LEU A 176 -25.32 -0.04 4.58
C LEU A 176 -26.44 0.91 5.00
N LEU A 177 -26.13 1.84 5.89
CA LEU A 177 -27.10 2.77 6.47
C LEU A 177 -27.14 4.12 5.75
N GLY A 178 -26.03 4.62 5.19
CA GLY A 178 -25.94 5.93 4.55
C GLY A 178 -26.45 5.94 3.12
N ILE A 179 -26.26 4.87 2.36
CA ILE A 179 -26.61 4.82 0.94
C ILE A 179 -28.04 4.29 0.76
N GLN A 180 -28.92 5.11 0.18
CA GLN A 180 -30.32 4.74 -0.03
C GLN A 180 -30.51 3.88 -1.29
N SER A 181 -29.83 4.20 -2.39
CA SER A 181 -29.95 3.48 -3.65
C SER A 181 -29.40 2.06 -3.54
N ARG A 182 -30.26 1.05 -3.74
CA ARG A 182 -29.87 -0.38 -3.69
C ARG A 182 -28.74 -0.70 -4.68
N ARG A 183 -28.78 -0.15 -5.89
CA ARG A 183 -27.75 -0.35 -6.91
C ARG A 183 -26.40 0.20 -6.46
N ARG A 184 -26.37 1.44 -5.98
CA ARG A 184 -25.16 2.10 -5.51
C ARG A 184 -24.58 1.42 -4.26
N LYS A 185 -25.44 1.06 -3.34
CA LYS A 185 -25.06 0.28 -2.16
C LYS A 185 -24.35 -1.02 -2.57
N GLY A 186 -24.93 -1.77 -3.52
CA GLY A 186 -24.31 -3.00 -4.02
C GLY A 186 -22.94 -2.78 -4.68
N GLN A 187 -22.77 -1.70 -5.46
CA GLN A 187 -21.48 -1.36 -6.07
C GLN A 187 -20.43 -1.01 -5.01
N MET A 188 -20.78 -0.20 -4.00
CA MET A 188 -19.87 0.18 -2.91
C MET A 188 -19.53 -1.00 -2.01
N LEU A 189 -20.51 -1.86 -1.72
CA LEU A 189 -20.26 -3.11 -0.98
C LEU A 189 -19.33 -4.04 -1.77
N PHE A 190 -19.54 -4.18 -3.08
CA PHE A 190 -18.64 -4.95 -3.92
C PHE A 190 -17.20 -4.42 -3.84
N ALA A 191 -17.01 -3.10 -3.96
CA ALA A 191 -15.68 -2.50 -3.84
C ALA A 191 -15.06 -2.78 -2.47
N LEU A 192 -15.80 -2.55 -1.37
CA LEU A 192 -15.29 -2.76 -0.01
C LEU A 192 -14.97 -4.23 0.27
N VAL A 193 -15.86 -5.16 -0.09
CA VAL A 193 -15.64 -6.61 0.09
C VAL A 193 -14.44 -7.08 -0.73
N SER A 194 -14.27 -6.57 -1.95
CA SER A 194 -13.12 -6.91 -2.80
C SER A 194 -11.79 -6.53 -2.16
N VAL A 195 -11.71 -5.43 -1.39
CA VAL A 195 -10.50 -5.08 -0.63
C VAL A 195 -10.07 -6.24 0.27
N TYR A 196 -11.01 -6.79 1.04
CA TYR A 196 -10.69 -7.88 2.00
C TYR A 196 -10.45 -9.22 1.29
N VAL A 197 -11.18 -9.52 0.22
CA VAL A 197 -10.94 -10.71 -0.61
C VAL A 197 -9.51 -10.68 -1.17
N PHE A 198 -9.03 -9.51 -1.62
CA PHE A 198 -7.66 -9.38 -2.11
C PHE A 198 -6.60 -9.47 -1.02
N CYS A 199 -6.94 -9.20 0.24
CA CYS A 199 -6.04 -9.42 1.37
C CYS A 199 -5.92 -10.91 1.74
N THR A 200 -6.89 -11.77 1.40
CA THR A 200 -6.92 -13.19 1.83
C THR A 200 -5.62 -13.94 1.49
N PRO A 201 -5.06 -13.90 0.26
CA PRO A 201 -3.80 -14.59 -0.03
C PRO A 201 -2.60 -14.06 0.76
N LEU A 202 -2.69 -12.81 1.25
CA LEU A 202 -1.59 -12.16 1.95
C LEU A 202 -1.41 -12.65 3.39
N PHE A 203 -2.38 -13.38 3.92
CA PHE A 203 -2.25 -13.96 5.27
C PHE A 203 -1.16 -15.01 5.38
N ILE A 204 -0.87 -15.72 4.28
CA ILE A 204 0.06 -16.85 4.25
C ILE A 204 1.39 -16.58 3.52
N VAL A 205 1.56 -15.38 2.96
CA VAL A 205 2.74 -15.02 2.15
C VAL A 205 3.62 -14.02 2.89
N THR A 206 4.92 -14.26 2.92
CA THR A 206 5.94 -13.33 3.44
C THR A 206 7.06 -13.14 2.42
N PRO A 207 7.70 -11.97 2.35
CA PRO A 207 7.43 -10.72 3.06
C PRO A 207 6.30 -9.90 2.40
N LEU A 208 5.48 -9.26 3.22
CA LEU A 208 4.48 -8.30 2.74
C LEU A 208 5.12 -6.93 2.51
N THR A 209 4.73 -6.32 1.40
CA THR A 209 5.19 -4.96 1.03
C THR A 209 4.02 -4.16 0.49
N ALA A 210 4.11 -2.81 0.48
CA ALA A 210 3.05 -1.93 -0.02
C ALA A 210 2.56 -2.31 -1.44
N ARG A 211 3.44 -2.86 -2.30
CA ARG A 211 3.08 -3.32 -3.65
C ARG A 211 2.04 -4.44 -3.66
N CYS A 212 1.99 -5.24 -2.61
CA CYS A 212 1.00 -6.32 -2.50
C CYS A 212 -0.43 -5.79 -2.36
N PHE A 213 -0.60 -4.54 -1.94
CA PHE A 213 -1.89 -3.91 -1.69
C PHE A 213 -2.41 -3.02 -2.82
N LEU A 214 -1.70 -2.94 -3.94
CA LEU A 214 -2.10 -2.11 -5.09
C LEU A 214 -3.55 -2.40 -5.56
N PRO A 215 -4.02 -3.67 -5.68
CA PRO A 215 -5.42 -3.94 -6.01
C PRO A 215 -6.40 -3.46 -4.95
N CYS A 216 -6.04 -3.55 -3.66
CA CYS A 216 -6.86 -3.05 -2.57
C CYS A 216 -7.02 -1.53 -2.65
N TYR A 217 -5.93 -0.81 -2.97
CA TYR A 217 -5.97 0.64 -3.17
C TYR A 217 -6.84 1.02 -4.35
N ALA A 218 -6.79 0.27 -5.45
CA ALA A 218 -7.67 0.48 -6.60
C ALA A 218 -9.15 0.33 -6.21
N MET A 219 -9.50 -0.61 -5.34
CA MET A 219 -10.87 -0.78 -4.84
C MET A 219 -11.28 0.37 -3.90
N PHE A 220 -10.40 0.87 -3.05
CA PHE A 220 -10.68 2.07 -2.25
C PHE A 220 -10.86 3.32 -3.14
N MET A 221 -10.07 3.47 -4.20
CA MET A 221 -10.24 4.54 -5.18
C MET A 221 -11.58 4.41 -5.91
N LEU A 222 -11.99 3.20 -6.27
CA LEU A 222 -13.30 2.94 -6.85
C LEU A 222 -14.42 3.34 -5.86
N LEU A 223 -14.28 3.00 -4.58
CA LEU A 223 -15.23 3.41 -3.54
C LEU A 223 -15.31 4.94 -3.45
N ALA A 224 -14.19 5.63 -3.43
CA ALA A 224 -14.13 7.09 -3.42
C ALA A 224 -14.79 7.70 -4.68
N ALA A 225 -14.53 7.14 -5.86
CA ALA A 225 -15.15 7.57 -7.11
C ALA A 225 -16.67 7.38 -7.10
N LEU A 226 -17.17 6.27 -6.55
CA LEU A 226 -18.61 6.02 -6.41
C LEU A 226 -19.28 7.00 -5.44
N LEU A 227 -18.60 7.35 -4.33
CA LEU A 227 -19.06 8.39 -3.40
C LEU A 227 -19.07 9.77 -4.06
N PHE A 228 -18.02 10.10 -4.78
CA PHE A 228 -17.93 11.35 -5.52
C PHE A 228 -19.03 11.48 -6.57
N ASP A 229 -19.31 10.42 -7.36
CA ASP A 229 -20.39 10.41 -8.35
C ASP A 229 -21.76 10.58 -7.67
N LEU A 230 -21.97 10.02 -6.47
CA LEU A 230 -23.18 10.24 -5.69
C LEU A 230 -23.34 11.72 -5.28
N ILE A 231 -22.25 12.33 -4.80
CA ILE A 231 -22.22 13.76 -4.42
C ILE A 231 -22.46 14.63 -5.66
N TYR A 232 -21.79 14.33 -6.77
CA TYR A 232 -21.87 15.09 -8.01
C TYR A 232 -23.28 15.13 -8.60
N ARG A 233 -23.98 13.99 -8.63
CA ARG A 233 -25.35 13.91 -9.15
C ARG A 233 -26.36 14.75 -8.39
N ASP A 234 -26.14 14.89 -7.10
CA ASP A 234 -27.00 15.68 -6.20
C ASP A 234 -26.61 17.17 -6.15
N THR A 235 -25.62 17.60 -6.95
CA THR A 235 -25.17 18.99 -6.98
C THR A 235 -25.94 19.77 -8.04
N ALA A 236 -26.50 20.93 -7.65
CA ALA A 236 -27.32 21.77 -8.52
C ALA A 236 -26.51 22.38 -9.68
N ASP A 237 -25.35 22.96 -9.36
CA ASP A 237 -24.43 23.53 -10.35
C ASP A 237 -23.29 22.54 -10.67
N LYS A 238 -23.55 21.72 -11.67
CA LYS A 238 -22.59 20.70 -12.12
C LYS A 238 -21.35 21.30 -12.78
N THR A 239 -21.50 22.40 -13.49
CA THR A 239 -20.40 23.07 -14.19
C THR A 239 -19.39 23.62 -13.20
N LYS A 240 -19.86 24.31 -12.17
CA LYS A 240 -19.00 24.83 -11.09
C LYS A 240 -18.33 23.70 -10.32
N ALA A 241 -19.09 22.65 -9.97
CA ALA A 241 -18.56 21.47 -9.27
C ALA A 241 -17.46 20.78 -10.08
N THR A 242 -17.66 20.55 -11.39
CA THR A 242 -16.66 19.94 -12.27
C THR A 242 -15.41 20.81 -12.38
N ARG A 243 -15.59 22.13 -12.58
CA ARG A 243 -14.45 23.06 -12.69
C ARG A 243 -13.63 23.09 -11.39
N THR A 244 -14.31 23.18 -10.24
CA THR A 244 -13.63 23.17 -8.92
C THR A 244 -12.91 21.84 -8.68
N ALA A 245 -13.58 20.70 -8.89
CA ALA A 245 -12.96 19.38 -8.71
C ALA A 245 -11.78 19.18 -9.67
N GLY A 246 -11.94 19.60 -10.93
CA GLY A 246 -10.86 19.53 -11.92
C GLY A 246 -9.66 20.40 -11.55
N ALA A 247 -9.89 21.63 -11.06
CA ALA A 247 -8.83 22.51 -10.61
C ALA A 247 -8.08 21.95 -9.40
N VAL A 248 -8.80 21.44 -8.40
CA VAL A 248 -8.19 20.78 -7.22
C VAL A 248 -7.38 19.56 -7.64
N PHE A 249 -7.94 18.72 -8.50
CA PHE A 249 -7.23 17.53 -8.99
C PHE A 249 -5.96 17.89 -9.78
N ALA A 250 -6.05 18.88 -10.66
CA ALA A 250 -4.89 19.37 -11.41
C ALA A 250 -3.82 19.94 -10.48
N ALA A 251 -4.21 20.76 -9.48
CA ALA A 251 -3.28 21.29 -8.50
C ALA A 251 -2.59 20.18 -7.69
N CYS A 252 -3.33 19.16 -7.25
CA CYS A 252 -2.77 17.98 -6.56
C CYS A 252 -1.79 17.20 -7.46
N LEU A 253 -2.12 17.00 -8.74
CA LEU A 253 -1.23 16.31 -9.69
C LEU A 253 0.06 17.10 -9.92
N ILE A 254 -0.03 18.43 -10.10
CA ILE A 254 1.13 19.30 -10.27
C ILE A 254 2.01 19.25 -9.00
N ALA A 255 1.41 19.43 -7.82
CA ALA A 255 2.14 19.37 -6.56
C ALA A 255 2.85 18.02 -6.36
N LEU A 256 2.16 16.92 -6.68
CA LEU A 256 2.74 15.57 -6.62
C LEU A 256 3.85 15.38 -7.65
N GLY A 257 3.66 15.88 -8.87
CA GLY A 257 4.67 15.85 -9.94
C GLY A 257 5.94 16.62 -9.55
N VAL A 258 5.79 17.83 -9.03
CA VAL A 258 6.92 18.65 -8.53
C VAL A 258 7.61 17.93 -7.36
N PHE A 259 6.85 17.40 -6.41
CA PHE A 259 7.41 16.65 -5.28
C PHE A 259 8.26 15.47 -5.75
N TYR A 260 7.70 14.60 -6.61
CA TYR A 260 8.46 13.45 -7.13
C TYR A 260 9.65 13.86 -7.97
N ALA A 261 9.51 14.87 -8.85
CA ALA A 261 10.62 15.38 -9.63
C ALA A 261 11.78 15.83 -8.73
N THR A 262 11.47 16.59 -7.67
CA THR A 262 12.47 17.05 -6.69
C THR A 262 13.16 15.88 -6.00
N VAL A 263 12.38 14.89 -5.52
CA VAL A 263 12.95 13.71 -4.85
C VAL A 263 13.83 12.90 -5.80
N PHE A 264 13.37 12.65 -7.03
CA PHE A 264 14.14 11.82 -7.97
C PHE A 264 15.38 12.52 -8.52
N VAL A 265 15.35 13.84 -8.69
CA VAL A 265 16.57 14.62 -9.03
C VAL A 265 17.60 14.47 -7.91
N GLN A 266 17.21 14.68 -6.66
CA GLN A 266 18.14 14.52 -5.51
C GLN A 266 18.69 13.08 -5.39
N ILE A 267 17.86 12.08 -5.67
CA ILE A 267 18.28 10.67 -5.69
C ILE A 267 19.33 10.46 -6.78
N LYS A 268 19.06 10.95 -8.00
CA LYS A 268 19.96 10.81 -9.15
C LYS A 268 21.33 11.44 -8.83
N ASP A 269 21.32 12.68 -8.37
CA ASP A 269 22.54 13.42 -8.08
C ASP A 269 23.35 12.69 -7.00
N TYR A 270 22.72 12.33 -5.89
CA TYR A 270 23.39 11.55 -4.84
C TYR A 270 23.88 10.18 -5.32
N SER A 271 23.15 9.51 -6.22
CA SER A 271 23.56 8.21 -6.79
C SER A 271 24.86 8.34 -7.58
N VAL A 272 24.95 9.36 -8.45
CA VAL A 272 26.14 9.61 -9.26
C VAL A 272 27.36 9.89 -8.38
N GLY A 273 27.25 10.80 -7.40
CA GLY A 273 28.33 11.09 -6.46
C GLY A 273 28.73 9.88 -5.63
N ARG A 274 27.77 9.07 -5.20
CA ARG A 274 28.01 7.83 -4.44
C ARG A 274 28.76 6.78 -5.26
N GLU A 275 28.36 6.59 -6.51
CA GLU A 275 29.07 5.66 -7.42
C GLU A 275 30.51 6.10 -7.67
N ALA A 276 30.73 7.39 -7.94
CA ALA A 276 32.06 7.95 -8.10
C ALA A 276 32.93 7.77 -6.83
N TYR A 277 32.31 7.97 -5.65
CA TYR A 277 32.99 7.79 -4.37
C TYR A 277 33.40 6.32 -4.12
N VAL A 278 32.51 5.38 -4.44
CA VAL A 278 32.81 3.94 -4.30
C VAL A 278 33.88 3.53 -5.32
N GLN A 279 33.75 3.96 -6.57
CA GLN A 279 34.73 3.64 -7.61
C GLN A 279 36.13 4.16 -7.27
N ALA A 280 36.24 5.37 -6.73
CA ALA A 280 37.52 5.94 -6.30
C ALA A 280 38.19 5.13 -5.17
N GLN A 281 37.43 4.46 -4.31
CA GLN A 281 37.98 3.55 -3.30
C GLN A 281 38.47 2.23 -3.91
N ILE A 282 37.72 1.69 -4.89
CA ILE A 282 38.09 0.49 -5.64
C ILE A 282 39.39 0.75 -6.41
N ASP A 283 39.49 1.88 -7.12
CA ASP A 283 40.66 2.25 -7.93
C ASP A 283 41.92 2.46 -7.07
N ARG A 284 41.75 2.84 -5.80
CA ARG A 284 42.86 2.96 -4.81
C ARG A 284 43.25 1.62 -4.20
N GLY A 285 42.50 0.54 -4.51
CA GLY A 285 42.75 -0.80 -3.96
C GLY A 285 42.49 -0.90 -2.46
N GLU A 286 41.54 -0.11 -1.95
CA GLU A 286 41.21 -0.15 -0.52
C GLU A 286 40.57 -1.50 -0.17
N LYS A 287 41.08 -2.17 0.90
CA LYS A 287 40.53 -3.44 1.39
C LYS A 287 39.18 -3.27 2.10
N LYS A 288 38.81 -2.05 2.41
CA LYS A 288 37.58 -1.70 3.09
C LYS A 288 36.92 -0.54 2.35
N ILE A 289 35.76 -0.81 1.76
CA ILE A 289 34.99 0.17 0.99
C ILE A 289 33.86 0.69 1.87
N TYR A 290 33.79 1.99 2.01
CA TYR A 290 32.71 2.66 2.71
C TYR A 290 31.57 2.99 1.73
N LEU A 291 30.37 2.51 2.05
CA LEU A 291 29.17 2.72 1.25
C LEU A 291 28.20 3.66 1.99
N PRO A 292 28.13 4.94 1.60
CA PRO A 292 27.22 5.89 2.24
C PRO A 292 25.76 5.56 1.98
N MET A 293 24.95 5.59 3.04
CA MET A 293 23.49 5.46 2.92
C MET A 293 22.90 6.69 2.23
N TYR A 294 21.82 6.46 1.49
CA TYR A 294 21.03 7.57 0.95
C TYR A 294 20.42 8.41 2.10
N PRO A 295 20.18 9.71 1.86
CA PRO A 295 19.50 10.55 2.85
C PRO A 295 18.19 9.94 3.32
N ALA A 296 17.86 10.08 4.60
CA ALA A 296 16.75 9.38 5.25
C ALA A 296 15.40 9.58 4.53
N TYR A 297 15.15 10.79 3.99
CA TYR A 297 13.91 11.11 3.27
C TYR A 297 13.79 10.46 1.88
N THR A 298 14.91 9.99 1.30
CA THR A 298 14.92 9.31 -0.01
C THR A 298 14.81 7.79 0.12
N GLY A 299 15.10 7.23 1.28
CA GLY A 299 15.13 5.78 1.54
C GLY A 299 13.79 5.06 1.24
N ASP A 300 12.66 5.77 1.35
CA ASP A 300 11.35 5.24 1.03
C ASP A 300 11.14 5.01 -0.49
N TYR A 301 11.90 5.71 -1.32
CA TYR A 301 11.80 5.69 -2.79
C TYR A 301 12.83 4.78 -3.45
N ILE A 302 13.92 4.47 -2.76
CA ILE A 302 14.97 3.58 -3.23
C ILE A 302 15.06 2.35 -2.32
N ARG A 303 14.67 1.20 -2.85
CA ARG A 303 14.78 -0.07 -2.13
C ARG A 303 16.00 -0.86 -2.55
N GLY A 304 16.70 -1.43 -1.57
CA GLY A 304 17.82 -2.33 -1.82
C GLY A 304 19.11 -1.64 -2.26
N SER A 305 19.14 -0.31 -2.22
CA SER A 305 20.30 0.49 -2.61
C SER A 305 21.42 0.48 -1.58
N THR A 306 21.14 0.03 -0.37
CA THR A 306 22.13 -0.06 0.70
C THR A 306 22.05 -1.46 1.30
N PRO A 307 23.03 -2.32 0.97
CA PRO A 307 23.12 -3.65 1.55
C PRO A 307 23.43 -3.54 3.04
N LYS A 308 22.87 -4.45 3.84
CA LYS A 308 23.31 -4.65 5.23
C LYS A 308 24.52 -5.57 5.23
N ASP A 309 25.48 -5.27 6.09
CA ASP A 309 26.69 -6.05 6.26
C ASP A 309 26.35 -7.53 6.50
N GLY A 310 27.03 -8.44 5.79
CA GLY A 310 26.79 -9.88 5.84
C GLY A 310 25.48 -10.36 5.20
N SER A 311 24.80 -9.50 4.45
CA SER A 311 23.56 -9.87 3.79
C SER A 311 23.77 -10.33 2.34
N VAL A 312 22.83 -11.12 1.82
CA VAL A 312 22.76 -11.48 0.38
C VAL A 312 22.78 -10.23 -0.54
N TRP A 313 22.31 -9.10 -0.04
CA TRP A 313 22.32 -7.86 -0.79
C TRP A 313 23.74 -7.28 -0.91
N GLU A 314 24.60 -7.54 0.06
CA GLU A 314 26.00 -7.19 -0.02
C GLU A 314 26.73 -7.99 -1.10
N GLU A 315 26.52 -9.32 -1.12
CA GLU A 315 27.11 -10.19 -2.16
C GLU A 315 26.65 -9.78 -3.57
N ARG A 316 25.34 -9.46 -3.72
CA ARG A 316 24.82 -8.97 -4.99
C ARG A 316 25.38 -7.60 -5.37
N TYR A 317 25.59 -6.74 -4.43
CA TYR A 317 26.20 -5.44 -4.65
C TYR A 317 27.65 -5.59 -5.11
N LYS A 318 28.44 -6.41 -4.42
CA LYS A 318 29.80 -6.74 -4.83
C LYS A 318 29.85 -7.32 -6.24
N MET A 319 28.98 -8.29 -6.52
CA MET A 319 28.88 -8.89 -7.86
C MET A 319 28.52 -7.87 -8.94
N PHE A 320 27.58 -6.97 -8.68
CA PHE A 320 27.14 -5.96 -9.65
C PHE A 320 28.21 -4.91 -9.98
N TYR A 321 28.97 -4.49 -8.95
CA TYR A 321 30.04 -3.49 -9.11
C TYR A 321 31.41 -4.14 -9.33
N HIS A 322 31.49 -5.46 -9.55
CA HIS A 322 32.72 -6.22 -9.75
C HIS A 322 33.74 -6.03 -8.60
N ILE A 323 33.25 -5.89 -7.36
CA ILE A 323 34.04 -5.80 -6.15
C ILE A 323 34.45 -7.23 -5.75
N ASP A 324 35.74 -7.41 -5.41
CA ASP A 324 36.25 -8.68 -4.92
C ASP A 324 35.47 -9.13 -3.67
N PRO A 325 35.06 -10.41 -3.60
CA PRO A 325 34.36 -10.95 -2.43
C PRO A 325 35.08 -10.73 -1.11
N ASP A 326 36.43 -10.70 -1.13
CA ASP A 326 37.27 -10.55 0.06
C ASP A 326 37.34 -9.09 0.58
N ILE A 327 36.85 -8.13 -0.20
CA ILE A 327 36.79 -6.72 0.21
C ILE A 327 35.64 -6.53 1.21
N ASP A 328 35.93 -5.92 2.35
CA ASP A 328 34.95 -5.58 3.38
C ASP A 328 34.13 -4.35 2.94
N LEU A 329 32.81 -4.51 2.81
CA LEU A 329 31.89 -3.44 2.46
C LEU A 329 31.17 -2.94 3.70
N VAL A 330 31.50 -1.73 4.14
CA VAL A 330 30.93 -1.13 5.34
C VAL A 330 29.90 -0.06 5.00
N THR A 331 28.67 -0.31 5.37
CA THR A 331 27.60 0.66 5.23
C THR A 331 27.70 1.74 6.30
N VAL A 332 27.75 3.01 5.89
CA VAL A 332 27.85 4.16 6.81
C VAL A 332 26.61 5.04 6.74
N GLY A 333 26.21 5.56 7.89
CA GLY A 333 24.96 6.33 8.03
C GLY A 333 24.95 7.62 7.18
N PRO A 334 23.75 8.17 6.92
CA PRO A 334 23.57 9.32 6.02
C PRO A 334 24.20 10.63 6.53
N ASN A 335 24.52 10.70 7.82
CA ASN A 335 25.17 11.85 8.46
C ASN A 335 26.67 11.65 8.68
N SER A 336 27.25 10.54 8.19
CA SER A 336 28.67 10.23 8.33
C SER A 336 29.56 11.23 7.56
N PRO A 337 30.85 11.37 7.92
CA PRO A 337 31.79 12.18 7.14
C PRO A 337 31.88 11.74 5.68
N GLN A 338 31.76 10.43 5.44
CA GLN A 338 31.78 9.84 4.08
C GLN A 338 30.55 10.25 3.26
N ALA A 339 29.36 10.26 3.87
CA ALA A 339 28.15 10.71 3.20
C ALA A 339 28.22 12.22 2.87
N LYS A 340 28.83 13.02 3.77
CA LYS A 340 29.07 14.44 3.51
C LYS A 340 30.10 14.67 2.39
N ALA A 341 31.10 13.80 2.30
CA ALA A 341 32.10 13.88 1.21
C ALA A 341 31.46 13.62 -0.16
N VAL A 342 30.50 12.70 -0.26
CA VAL A 342 29.71 12.49 -1.50
C VAL A 342 28.97 13.77 -1.92
N LEU A 343 28.29 14.43 -0.97
CA LEU A 343 27.58 15.68 -1.23
C LEU A 343 28.50 16.87 -1.55
N ALA A 344 29.75 16.82 -1.11
CA ALA A 344 30.74 17.88 -1.39
C ALA A 344 31.35 17.77 -2.80
N GLN A 345 31.33 16.59 -3.41
CA GLN A 345 31.82 16.37 -4.78
C GLN A 345 30.86 16.89 -5.86
N GLU A 346 29.61 17.20 -5.50
CA GLU A 346 28.59 17.75 -6.40
C GLU A 346 28.68 19.28 -6.58
N LYS A 347 29.53 19.96 -5.84
CA LYS A 347 29.74 21.42 -5.95
C LYS A 347 31.01 21.74 -6.71
#